data_4745899013e2eff727d3d763629c0b58
#
_entry.id   4745899013e2eff727d3d763629c0b58
#
_cell.length_a   1.000
_cell.length_b   1.000
_cell.length_c   1.000
_cell.angle_alpha   90.00
_cell.angle_beta   90.00
_cell.angle_gamma   90.00
#
_symmetry.space_group_name_H-M   'P 1'
#
loop_
_entity.id
_entity.type
_entity.pdbx_description
1 polymer ?
#
loop_
_entity_poly.entity_id
_entity_poly.type
_entity_poly.pdbx_seq_one_letter_code
_entity_poly.pdbx_strand_id
1 'polypeptide(L)'
;MVNSKMQSNHSLKISFALLVASMLSGCAMTDALDDTYQPYGGSDRHPIGVVKGPVTMEVSSAKGTLQPIQINAVAAFVHQAMQAGVTPITVAQPSGGGSSARVASEVASLMVQQGVPRAYVRFASYSGKASSPVRLSYVSTYGSSKNCGQWPDDATDTAENQLTANHGCAVQANIAAEIANPETLVVPAAIDPIPAEPQVGAITTVFKPSSTTSTGSTSGSSSGTTSGP
;
A
#
# COMPACT_ATOMS: atom_id res chain seq x y z
N MET A 1 -66.11 53.96 -21.05
CA MET A 1 -64.93 54.11 -20.20
C MET A 1 -64.74 52.97 -19.16
N VAL A 2 -65.37 51.80 -19.32
CA VAL A 2 -65.29 50.70 -18.33
C VAL A 2 -64.27 49.62 -18.71
N ASN A 3 -63.83 49.50 -19.98
CA ASN A 3 -63.00 48.43 -20.47
C ASN A 3 -61.47 48.59 -20.21
N SER A 4 -61.02 49.83 -19.96
CA SER A 4 -59.60 50.13 -19.78
C SER A 4 -59.05 49.71 -18.40
N LYS A 5 -59.86 49.77 -17.34
CA LYS A 5 -59.45 49.39 -15.97
C LYS A 5 -59.37 47.86 -15.75
N MET A 6 -60.14 47.08 -16.48
CA MET A 6 -60.19 45.63 -16.37
C MET A 6 -58.99 45.00 -17.07
N GLN A 7 -58.48 45.57 -18.15
CA GLN A 7 -57.35 45.15 -18.92
C GLN A 7 -56.01 45.41 -18.16
N SER A 8 -55.92 46.53 -17.41
CA SER A 8 -54.74 46.88 -16.58
C SER A 8 -54.51 45.89 -15.42
N ASN A 9 -55.62 45.45 -14.80
CA ASN A 9 -55.51 44.50 -13.69
C ASN A 9 -55.13 43.09 -14.12
N HIS A 10 -55.44 42.69 -15.36
CA HIS A 10 -55.02 41.38 -15.91
C HIS A 10 -53.53 41.37 -16.28
N SER A 11 -53.01 42.40 -16.89
CA SER A 11 -51.61 42.52 -17.24
C SER A 11 -50.71 42.58 -15.99
N LEU A 12 -51.12 43.26 -14.92
CA LEU A 12 -50.44 43.36 -13.68
C LEU A 12 -50.36 41.98 -12.95
N LYS A 13 -51.45 41.21 -12.97
CA LYS A 13 -51.52 39.86 -12.40
C LYS A 13 -50.66 38.88 -13.18
N ILE A 14 -50.60 38.95 -14.49
CA ILE A 14 -49.77 38.12 -15.35
C ILE A 14 -48.28 38.43 -15.12
N SER A 15 -47.91 39.73 -15.03
CA SER A 15 -46.53 40.12 -14.74
C SER A 15 -46.07 39.66 -13.35
N PHE A 16 -46.97 39.75 -12.36
CA PHE A 16 -46.64 39.26 -11.01
C PHE A 16 -46.54 37.74 -10.96
N ALA A 17 -47.38 37.01 -11.68
CA ALA A 17 -47.30 35.54 -11.77
C ALA A 17 -46.03 35.08 -12.50
N LEU A 18 -45.59 35.79 -13.55
CA LEU A 18 -44.32 35.51 -14.23
C LEU A 18 -43.10 35.79 -13.35
N LEU A 19 -43.15 36.83 -12.51
CA LEU A 19 -42.07 37.20 -11.62
C LEU A 19 -41.94 36.18 -10.46
N VAL A 20 -43.06 35.66 -9.95
CA VAL A 20 -43.08 34.59 -8.97
C VAL A 20 -42.58 33.24 -9.56
N ALA A 21 -42.98 32.94 -10.80
CA ALA A 21 -42.53 31.73 -11.49
C ALA A 21 -41.02 31.76 -11.78
N SER A 22 -40.42 32.92 -12.08
CA SER A 22 -38.98 33.05 -12.28
C SER A 22 -38.18 32.96 -10.99
N MET A 23 -38.76 33.26 -9.83
CA MET A 23 -38.12 33.07 -8.54
C MET A 23 -38.18 31.61 -8.03
N LEU A 24 -39.13 30.80 -8.52
CA LEU A 24 -39.22 29.37 -8.17
C LEU A 24 -38.30 28.48 -9.03
N SER A 25 -37.80 28.94 -10.16
CA SER A 25 -36.91 28.17 -11.02
C SER A 25 -35.46 28.12 -10.55
N GLY A 26 -35.11 28.84 -9.49
CA GLY A 26 -33.75 28.84 -8.92
C GLY A 26 -33.36 27.60 -8.14
N CYS A 27 -34.28 26.69 -7.83
CA CYS A 27 -33.97 25.48 -7.02
C CYS A 27 -33.81 24.19 -7.84
N ALA A 28 -33.98 24.24 -9.17
CA ALA A 28 -33.87 23.03 -10.00
C ALA A 28 -32.45 22.73 -10.51
N MET A 29 -31.43 23.49 -10.07
CA MET A 29 -30.05 23.32 -10.53
C MET A 29 -29.18 22.51 -9.59
N THR A 30 -29.75 21.92 -8.52
CA THR A 30 -28.98 21.18 -7.53
C THR A 30 -28.83 19.69 -7.82
N ASP A 31 -29.60 19.13 -8.76
CA ASP A 31 -29.50 17.68 -9.06
C ASP A 31 -28.44 17.34 -10.13
N ALA A 32 -27.83 18.33 -10.77
CA ALA A 32 -26.77 18.10 -11.77
C ALA A 32 -25.37 18.03 -11.14
N LEU A 33 -25.22 18.28 -9.83
CA LEU A 33 -23.93 18.27 -9.13
C LEU A 33 -23.66 16.98 -8.35
N ASP A 34 -24.59 16.03 -8.33
CA ASP A 34 -24.49 14.84 -7.49
C ASP A 34 -23.88 13.61 -8.20
N ASP A 35 -23.48 13.72 -9.47
CA ASP A 35 -22.95 12.57 -10.22
C ASP A 35 -21.42 12.53 -10.26
N THR A 36 -20.75 13.36 -9.47
CA THR A 36 -19.29 13.30 -9.34
C THR A 36 -18.87 13.24 -7.88
N TYR A 37 -19.36 12.21 -7.14
CA TYR A 37 -18.72 11.86 -5.87
C TYR A 37 -17.27 11.49 -6.16
N GLN A 38 -16.40 12.47 -6.04
CA GLN A 38 -14.96 12.24 -6.05
C GLN A 38 -14.57 11.80 -4.63
N PRO A 39 -14.11 10.57 -4.45
CA PRO A 39 -13.64 10.14 -3.15
C PRO A 39 -12.56 11.11 -2.65
N TYR A 40 -12.74 11.67 -1.45
CA TYR A 40 -11.86 12.70 -0.91
C TYR A 40 -10.53 12.14 -0.41
N GLY A 41 -10.49 10.85 -0.08
CA GLY A 41 -9.29 10.19 0.45
C GLY A 41 -8.35 9.66 -0.63
N GLY A 42 -7.05 9.78 -0.43
CA GLY A 42 -6.06 9.13 -1.30
C GLY A 42 -6.23 7.61 -1.35
N SER A 43 -6.67 6.98 -0.26
CA SER A 43 -6.99 5.55 -0.16
C SER A 43 -8.15 5.14 -1.06
N ASP A 44 -9.17 5.99 -1.18
CA ASP A 44 -10.37 5.67 -1.94
C ASP A 44 -10.11 5.82 -3.45
N ARG A 45 -9.30 6.81 -3.82
CA ARG A 45 -8.90 7.07 -5.21
C ARG A 45 -7.85 6.10 -5.72
N HIS A 46 -6.92 5.72 -4.85
CA HIS A 46 -5.78 4.87 -5.16
C HIS A 46 -5.71 3.70 -4.18
N PRO A 47 -6.71 2.79 -4.19
CA PRO A 47 -6.73 1.65 -3.29
C PRO A 47 -5.51 0.77 -3.53
N ILE A 48 -4.95 0.25 -2.43
CA ILE A 48 -3.86 -0.71 -2.49
C ILE A 48 -4.45 -2.08 -2.79
N GLY A 49 -4.06 -2.64 -3.94
CA GLY A 49 -4.37 -4.01 -4.32
C GLY A 49 -3.23 -4.96 -3.97
N VAL A 50 -3.53 -6.24 -3.93
CA VAL A 50 -2.55 -7.31 -3.74
C VAL A 50 -2.26 -7.97 -5.09
N VAL A 51 -0.99 -8.00 -5.48
CA VAL A 51 -0.54 -8.53 -6.76
C VAL A 51 0.48 -9.65 -6.52
N LYS A 52 0.40 -10.72 -7.30
CA LYS A 52 1.41 -11.79 -7.33
C LYS A 52 2.24 -11.67 -8.60
N GLY A 53 3.56 -11.66 -8.45
CA GLY A 53 4.46 -11.55 -9.57
C GLY A 53 5.80 -12.25 -9.34
N PRO A 54 6.52 -12.61 -10.43
CA PRO A 54 7.82 -13.23 -10.32
C PRO A 54 8.89 -12.19 -9.94
N VAL A 55 9.67 -12.51 -8.92
CA VAL A 55 10.95 -11.86 -8.64
C VAL A 55 12.04 -12.68 -9.30
N THR A 56 12.87 -12.06 -10.12
CA THR A 56 13.88 -12.75 -10.93
C THR A 56 15.28 -12.19 -10.69
N MET A 57 16.28 -13.07 -10.73
CA MET A 57 17.70 -12.72 -10.69
C MET A 57 18.47 -13.56 -11.71
N GLU A 58 19.44 -12.96 -12.39
CA GLU A 58 20.34 -13.66 -13.30
C GLU A 58 21.74 -13.82 -12.69
N VAL A 59 22.26 -15.04 -12.74
CA VAL A 59 23.59 -15.41 -12.28
C VAL A 59 24.44 -15.78 -13.47
N SER A 60 25.51 -15.03 -13.71
CA SER A 60 26.42 -15.31 -14.83
C SER A 60 27.10 -16.66 -14.68
N SER A 61 27.07 -17.46 -15.71
CA SER A 61 27.72 -18.77 -15.79
C SER A 61 29.03 -18.77 -16.58
N ALA A 62 29.51 -17.61 -17.02
CA ALA A 62 30.65 -17.48 -17.93
C ALA A 62 31.93 -18.13 -17.40
N LYS A 63 32.16 -18.10 -16.10
CA LYS A 63 33.35 -18.71 -15.45
C LYS A 63 33.14 -20.17 -15.04
N GLY A 64 31.93 -20.72 -15.17
CA GLY A 64 31.58 -22.08 -14.84
C GLY A 64 31.55 -22.41 -13.33
N THR A 65 31.79 -21.42 -12.47
CA THR A 65 31.72 -21.51 -11.00
C THR A 65 31.15 -20.20 -10.45
N LEU A 66 30.54 -20.27 -9.27
CA LEU A 66 30.07 -19.07 -8.56
C LEU A 66 31.24 -18.23 -8.05
N GLN A 67 31.20 -16.94 -8.32
CA GLN A 67 32.14 -15.98 -7.77
C GLN A 67 31.67 -15.50 -6.40
N PRO A 68 32.56 -15.03 -5.50
CA PRO A 68 32.17 -14.59 -4.15
C PRO A 68 31.03 -13.55 -4.13
N ILE A 69 31.07 -12.60 -5.05
CA ILE A 69 30.00 -11.58 -5.17
C ILE A 69 28.66 -12.19 -5.57
N GLN A 70 28.66 -13.25 -6.40
CA GLN A 70 27.46 -13.96 -6.80
C GLN A 70 26.91 -14.82 -5.64
N ILE A 71 27.79 -15.42 -4.83
CA ILE A 71 27.39 -16.17 -3.63
C ILE A 71 26.60 -15.25 -2.68
N ASN A 72 27.10 -14.05 -2.42
CA ASN A 72 26.43 -13.08 -1.56
C ASN A 72 25.10 -12.62 -2.18
N ALA A 73 25.06 -12.38 -3.48
CA ALA A 73 23.83 -11.99 -4.17
C ALA A 73 22.77 -13.11 -4.13
N VAL A 74 23.16 -14.37 -4.36
CA VAL A 74 22.26 -15.52 -4.26
C VAL A 74 21.77 -15.68 -2.82
N ALA A 75 22.62 -15.53 -1.82
CA ALA A 75 22.23 -15.61 -0.41
C ALA A 75 21.21 -14.52 -0.05
N ALA A 76 21.42 -13.28 -0.49
CA ALA A 76 20.45 -12.19 -0.29
C ALA A 76 19.10 -12.47 -0.98
N PHE A 77 19.13 -12.98 -2.22
CA PHE A 77 17.94 -13.38 -2.96
C PHE A 77 17.15 -14.48 -2.25
N VAL A 78 17.85 -15.51 -1.74
CA VAL A 78 17.24 -16.60 -0.98
C VAL A 78 16.60 -16.07 0.31
N HIS A 79 17.30 -15.21 1.03
CA HIS A 79 16.79 -14.60 2.25
C HIS A 79 15.52 -13.80 1.97
N GLN A 80 15.49 -13.01 0.91
CA GLN A 80 14.29 -12.27 0.47
C GLN A 80 13.14 -13.21 0.09
N ALA A 81 13.44 -14.31 -0.64
CA ALA A 81 12.43 -15.30 -0.99
C ALA A 81 11.83 -15.99 0.24
N MET A 82 12.63 -16.28 1.25
CA MET A 82 12.16 -16.87 2.49
C MET A 82 11.31 -15.91 3.32
N GLN A 83 11.64 -14.62 3.31
CA GLN A 83 10.82 -13.58 3.95
C GLN A 83 9.48 -13.37 3.26
N ALA A 84 9.43 -13.51 1.94
CA ALA A 84 8.18 -13.42 1.16
C ALA A 84 7.23 -14.63 1.35
N GLY A 85 7.61 -15.58 2.21
CA GLY A 85 6.89 -16.82 2.44
C GLY A 85 7.54 -18.01 1.77
N VAL A 86 7.15 -19.22 2.17
CA VAL A 86 7.76 -20.46 1.65
C VAL A 86 7.20 -20.75 0.26
N THR A 87 7.81 -20.18 -0.76
CA THR A 87 7.46 -20.41 -2.18
C THR A 87 8.55 -21.22 -2.89
N PRO A 88 8.20 -22.04 -3.90
CA PRO A 88 9.21 -22.71 -4.70
C PRO A 88 10.12 -21.72 -5.43
N ILE A 89 11.43 -21.93 -5.32
CA ILE A 89 12.43 -21.16 -6.06
C ILE A 89 12.83 -21.98 -7.30
N THR A 90 12.63 -21.39 -8.46
CA THR A 90 12.98 -22.03 -9.74
C THR A 90 14.39 -21.62 -10.15
N VAL A 91 15.22 -22.59 -10.44
CA VAL A 91 16.56 -22.46 -11.01
C VAL A 91 16.47 -22.86 -12.48
N ALA A 92 16.39 -21.90 -13.37
CA ALA A 92 16.32 -22.14 -14.81
C ALA A 92 17.70 -22.05 -15.45
N GLN A 93 18.11 -23.12 -16.14
CA GLN A 93 19.39 -23.21 -16.85
C GLN A 93 19.16 -23.35 -18.36
N PRO A 94 20.10 -22.92 -19.20
CA PRO A 94 19.99 -23.17 -20.63
C PRO A 94 20.09 -24.67 -20.95
N SER A 95 19.31 -25.12 -21.93
CA SER A 95 19.26 -26.53 -22.34
C SER A 95 20.56 -27.07 -22.89
N GLY A 96 21.51 -26.18 -23.29
CA GLY A 96 22.85 -26.57 -23.77
C GLY A 96 23.80 -27.16 -22.74
N GLY A 97 23.44 -27.17 -21.45
CA GLY A 97 24.28 -27.70 -20.38
C GLY A 97 25.57 -26.89 -20.16
N GLY A 98 26.69 -27.55 -19.95
CA GLY A 98 28.00 -26.92 -19.83
C GLY A 98 28.25 -26.16 -18.51
N SER A 99 28.82 -24.96 -18.61
CA SER A 99 29.15 -24.13 -17.44
C SER A 99 27.91 -23.70 -16.64
N SER A 100 26.81 -23.46 -17.32
CA SER A 100 25.56 -23.06 -16.68
C SER A 100 24.95 -24.19 -15.84
N ALA A 101 25.06 -25.46 -16.26
CA ALA A 101 24.55 -26.58 -15.49
C ALA A 101 25.34 -26.75 -14.17
N ARG A 102 26.67 -26.54 -14.19
CA ARG A 102 27.49 -26.54 -12.99
C ARG A 102 27.10 -25.40 -12.03
N VAL A 103 27.00 -24.18 -12.56
CA VAL A 103 26.59 -23.03 -11.75
C VAL A 103 25.18 -23.24 -11.18
N ALA A 104 24.23 -23.81 -11.95
CA ALA A 104 22.89 -24.11 -11.46
C ALA A 104 22.89 -25.11 -10.29
N SER A 105 23.76 -26.15 -10.35
CA SER A 105 23.90 -27.10 -9.24
C SER A 105 24.57 -26.50 -8.01
N GLU A 106 25.57 -25.62 -8.19
CA GLU A 106 26.20 -24.86 -7.11
C GLU A 106 25.19 -23.92 -6.43
N VAL A 107 24.40 -23.19 -7.22
CA VAL A 107 23.30 -22.33 -6.73
C VAL A 107 22.31 -23.15 -5.91
N ALA A 108 21.84 -24.28 -6.43
CA ALA A 108 20.88 -25.14 -5.71
C ALA A 108 21.47 -25.67 -4.39
N SER A 109 22.75 -26.03 -4.39
CA SER A 109 23.44 -26.46 -3.18
C SER A 109 23.56 -25.34 -2.15
N LEU A 110 23.88 -24.12 -2.61
CA LEU A 110 23.93 -22.93 -1.76
C LEU A 110 22.55 -22.60 -1.17
N MET A 111 21.47 -22.69 -1.96
CA MET A 111 20.10 -22.49 -1.46
C MET A 111 19.76 -23.44 -0.31
N VAL A 112 20.10 -24.72 -0.47
CA VAL A 112 19.87 -25.73 0.58
C VAL A 112 20.72 -25.42 1.83
N GLN A 113 21.96 -24.98 1.67
CA GLN A 113 22.82 -24.54 2.78
C GLN A 113 22.24 -23.32 3.50
N GLN A 114 21.56 -22.43 2.78
CA GLN A 114 20.85 -21.28 3.35
C GLN A 114 19.50 -21.64 4.00
N GLY A 115 19.13 -22.90 4.04
CA GLY A 115 17.93 -23.39 4.72
C GLY A 115 16.70 -23.60 3.82
N VAL A 116 16.82 -23.44 2.50
CA VAL A 116 15.71 -23.76 1.58
C VAL A 116 15.51 -25.27 1.54
N PRO A 117 14.33 -25.82 1.88
CA PRO A 117 14.07 -27.24 1.75
C PRO A 117 14.22 -27.70 0.29
N ARG A 118 14.84 -28.85 0.06
CA ARG A 118 15.06 -29.38 -1.30
C ARG A 118 13.79 -29.48 -2.13
N ALA A 119 12.66 -29.77 -1.49
CA ALA A 119 11.35 -29.85 -2.15
C ALA A 119 10.91 -28.52 -2.77
N TYR A 120 11.45 -27.40 -2.32
CA TYR A 120 11.15 -26.06 -2.85
C TYR A 120 12.15 -25.58 -3.91
N VAL A 121 13.23 -26.30 -4.16
CA VAL A 121 14.16 -26.02 -5.26
C VAL A 121 13.65 -26.72 -6.52
N ARG A 122 13.23 -25.94 -7.51
CA ARG A 122 12.72 -26.44 -8.79
C ARG A 122 13.73 -26.17 -9.90
N PHE A 123 14.00 -27.16 -10.73
CA PHE A 123 14.82 -26.98 -11.92
C PHE A 123 13.95 -26.79 -13.14
N ALA A 124 14.33 -25.85 -13.99
CA ALA A 124 13.72 -25.62 -15.29
C ALA A 124 14.83 -25.44 -16.35
N SER A 125 14.47 -25.61 -17.60
CA SER A 125 15.39 -25.34 -18.72
C SER A 125 14.77 -24.33 -19.67
N TYR A 126 15.62 -23.53 -20.32
CA TYR A 126 15.22 -22.58 -21.34
C TYR A 126 16.18 -22.68 -22.55
N SER A 127 15.74 -22.26 -23.73
CA SER A 127 16.59 -22.25 -24.94
C SER A 127 17.66 -21.18 -24.78
N GLY A 128 18.94 -21.59 -24.82
CA GLY A 128 20.06 -20.69 -24.64
C GLY A 128 21.39 -21.40 -24.89
N LYS A 129 22.48 -20.61 -25.03
CA LYS A 129 23.82 -21.13 -25.11
C LYS A 129 24.30 -21.72 -23.79
N ALA A 130 25.25 -22.65 -23.81
CA ALA A 130 25.79 -23.27 -22.59
C ALA A 130 26.41 -22.27 -21.58
N SER A 131 26.80 -21.08 -22.03
CA SER A 131 27.32 -19.98 -21.20
C SER A 131 26.27 -18.90 -20.86
N SER A 132 25.01 -19.09 -21.25
CA SER A 132 23.93 -18.15 -20.88
C SER A 132 23.71 -18.16 -19.36
N PRO A 133 23.23 -17.05 -18.74
CA PRO A 133 23.11 -16.96 -17.30
C PRO A 133 22.10 -17.97 -16.75
N VAL A 134 22.31 -18.41 -15.52
CA VAL A 134 21.29 -19.14 -14.74
C VAL A 134 20.28 -18.12 -14.22
N ARG A 135 18.97 -18.40 -14.38
CA ARG A 135 17.89 -17.53 -13.92
C ARG A 135 17.27 -18.13 -12.68
N LEU A 136 17.20 -17.33 -11.63
CA LEU A 136 16.48 -17.67 -10.41
C LEU A 136 15.16 -16.92 -10.39
N SER A 137 14.10 -17.57 -9.97
CA SER A 137 12.81 -16.91 -9.81
C SER A 137 11.98 -17.53 -8.71
N TYR A 138 11.25 -16.69 -7.99
CA TYR A 138 10.17 -17.10 -7.10
C TYR A 138 8.98 -16.17 -7.29
N VAL A 139 7.79 -16.60 -6.85
CA VAL A 139 6.59 -15.75 -6.88
C VAL A 139 6.48 -15.05 -5.54
N SER A 140 6.42 -13.74 -5.58
CA SER A 140 6.17 -12.91 -4.39
C SER A 140 4.81 -12.24 -4.50
N THR A 141 4.22 -12.02 -3.33
CA THR A 141 3.03 -11.20 -3.17
C THR A 141 3.46 -9.81 -2.71
N TYR A 142 2.95 -8.77 -3.35
CA TYR A 142 3.27 -7.39 -3.00
C TYR A 142 2.06 -6.49 -3.11
N GLY A 143 2.05 -5.43 -2.31
CA GLY A 143 1.06 -4.37 -2.44
C GLY A 143 1.34 -3.52 -3.67
N SER A 144 0.29 -3.11 -4.36
CA SER A 144 0.40 -2.22 -5.50
C SER A 144 -0.77 -1.25 -5.50
N SER A 145 -0.52 0.01 -5.72
CA SER A 145 -1.53 1.00 -6.07
C SER A 145 -1.60 1.16 -7.59
N LYS A 146 -2.65 1.82 -8.08
CA LYS A 146 -2.72 2.17 -9.50
C LYS A 146 -1.52 3.03 -9.92
N ASN A 147 -1.16 2.98 -11.21
CA ASN A 147 -0.06 3.76 -11.74
C ASN A 147 -0.24 5.25 -11.44
N CYS A 148 0.75 5.82 -10.76
CA CYS A 148 0.86 7.24 -10.50
C CYS A 148 1.49 7.97 -11.69
N GLY A 149 1.43 9.32 -11.68
CA GLY A 149 2.05 10.13 -12.73
C GLY A 149 1.14 10.37 -13.93
N GLN A 150 -0.14 10.03 -13.84
CA GLN A 150 -1.14 10.43 -14.83
C GLN A 150 -1.60 11.86 -14.53
N TRP A 151 -1.38 12.76 -15.47
CA TRP A 151 -1.80 14.17 -15.38
C TRP A 151 -2.77 14.47 -16.53
N PRO A 152 -4.02 13.97 -16.43
CA PRO A 152 -5.01 14.19 -17.50
C PRO A 152 -5.44 15.64 -17.62
N ASP A 153 -5.37 16.38 -16.49
CA ASP A 153 -5.87 17.74 -16.38
C ASP A 153 -4.74 18.70 -16.03
N ASP A 154 -4.94 19.98 -16.36
CA ASP A 154 -4.02 21.04 -15.96
C ASP A 154 -4.10 21.24 -14.43
N ALA A 155 -2.99 21.03 -13.75
CA ALA A 155 -2.90 21.22 -12.31
C ALA A 155 -3.12 22.67 -11.85
N THR A 156 -3.09 23.63 -12.78
CA THR A 156 -3.37 25.05 -12.51
C THR A 156 -4.86 25.39 -12.59
N ASP A 157 -5.67 24.54 -13.20
CA ASP A 157 -7.13 24.71 -13.23
C ASP A 157 -7.75 24.21 -11.91
N THR A 158 -7.78 25.12 -10.95
CA THR A 158 -8.29 24.86 -9.59
C THR A 158 -9.58 25.62 -9.29
N ALA A 159 -10.27 26.13 -10.32
CA ALA A 159 -11.48 26.96 -10.14
C ALA A 159 -12.55 26.23 -9.30
N GLU A 160 -12.62 24.92 -9.41
CA GLU A 160 -13.58 24.08 -8.68
C GLU A 160 -13.02 23.52 -7.36
N ASN A 161 -11.80 23.86 -7.01
CA ASN A 161 -11.10 23.37 -5.80
C ASN A 161 -11.12 21.83 -5.67
N GLN A 162 -11.07 21.12 -6.78
CA GLN A 162 -11.04 19.66 -6.80
C GLN A 162 -9.62 19.14 -6.63
N LEU A 163 -9.50 17.95 -6.02
CA LEU A 163 -8.22 17.26 -5.89
C LEU A 163 -7.78 16.73 -7.27
N THR A 164 -6.51 16.94 -7.60
CA THR A 164 -5.94 16.38 -8.83
C THR A 164 -6.02 14.85 -8.87
N ALA A 165 -6.04 14.26 -10.06
CA ALA A 165 -6.11 12.80 -10.24
C ALA A 165 -4.98 12.05 -9.52
N ASN A 166 -3.80 12.67 -9.38
CA ASN A 166 -2.65 12.10 -8.68
C ASN A 166 -2.61 12.35 -7.17
N HIS A 167 -3.60 13.07 -6.62
CA HIS A 167 -3.60 13.37 -5.18
C HIS A 167 -3.62 12.09 -4.35
N GLY A 168 -2.63 11.93 -3.48
CA GLY A 168 -2.47 10.76 -2.63
C GLY A 168 -1.88 9.52 -3.34
N CYS A 169 -1.75 9.51 -4.67
CA CYS A 169 -1.25 8.34 -5.41
C CYS A 169 0.14 7.91 -4.96
N ALA A 170 1.11 8.83 -4.90
CA ALA A 170 2.47 8.51 -4.46
C ALA A 170 2.52 8.02 -3.01
N VAL A 171 1.69 8.59 -2.13
CA VAL A 171 1.58 8.14 -0.74
C VAL A 171 1.06 6.70 -0.67
N GLN A 172 0.00 6.37 -1.41
CA GLN A 172 -0.54 5.01 -1.47
C GLN A 172 0.46 4.03 -2.09
N ALA A 173 1.22 4.45 -3.11
CA ALA A 173 2.28 3.62 -3.70
C ALA A 173 3.41 3.34 -2.70
N ASN A 174 3.82 4.33 -1.91
CA ASN A 174 4.83 4.16 -0.87
C ASN A 174 4.31 3.23 0.25
N ILE A 175 3.08 3.43 0.72
CA ILE A 175 2.46 2.53 1.71
C ILE A 175 2.40 1.10 1.16
N ALA A 176 1.99 0.92 -0.10
CA ALA A 176 1.94 -0.40 -0.75
C ALA A 176 3.31 -1.10 -0.78
N ALA A 177 4.38 -0.32 -1.02
CA ALA A 177 5.75 -0.84 -1.05
C ALA A 177 6.29 -1.24 0.33
N GLU A 178 5.78 -0.62 1.40
CA GLU A 178 6.22 -0.87 2.78
C GLU A 178 5.45 -2.00 3.47
N ILE A 179 4.36 -2.51 2.88
CA ILE A 179 3.57 -3.58 3.49
C ILE A 179 4.39 -4.86 3.53
N ALA A 180 4.74 -5.31 4.73
CA ALA A 180 5.56 -6.51 4.94
C ALA A 180 4.82 -7.81 4.54
N ASN A 181 3.52 -7.88 4.77
CA ASN A 181 2.68 -9.04 4.42
C ASN A 181 1.41 -8.58 3.69
N PRO A 182 1.46 -8.38 2.39
CA PRO A 182 0.31 -7.90 1.60
C PRO A 182 -0.87 -8.88 1.58
N GLU A 183 -0.67 -10.16 1.82
CA GLU A 183 -1.75 -11.15 1.86
C GLU A 183 -2.78 -10.85 2.97
N THR A 184 -2.35 -10.22 4.06
CA THR A 184 -3.25 -9.84 5.16
C THR A 184 -4.28 -8.77 4.77
N LEU A 185 -4.07 -8.07 3.67
CA LEU A 185 -5.07 -7.15 3.10
C LEU A 185 -6.27 -7.90 2.48
N VAL A 186 -6.06 -9.14 2.06
CA VAL A 186 -7.10 -9.97 1.42
C VAL A 186 -7.68 -10.97 2.42
N VAL A 187 -6.81 -11.63 3.17
CA VAL A 187 -7.17 -12.60 4.20
C VAL A 187 -6.55 -12.14 5.51
N PRO A 188 -7.33 -11.60 6.44
CA PRO A 188 -6.81 -11.19 7.73
C PRO A 188 -6.05 -12.33 8.42
N ALA A 189 -4.92 -12.02 9.03
CA ALA A 189 -4.19 -12.98 9.84
C ALA A 189 -5.08 -13.45 10.99
N ALA A 190 -4.99 -14.74 11.34
CA ALA A 190 -5.64 -15.24 12.54
C ALA A 190 -5.13 -14.45 13.75
N ILE A 191 -6.05 -13.98 14.57
CA ILE A 191 -5.68 -13.33 15.82
C ILE A 191 -5.25 -14.44 16.77
N ASP A 192 -3.97 -14.45 17.14
CA ASP A 192 -3.50 -15.33 18.22
C ASP A 192 -4.28 -15.00 19.49
N PRO A 193 -4.79 -16.00 20.23
CA PRO A 193 -5.46 -15.76 21.47
C PRO A 193 -4.49 -15.07 22.43
N ILE A 194 -4.77 -13.80 22.71
CA ILE A 194 -3.97 -13.04 23.68
C ILE A 194 -4.23 -13.67 25.06
N PRO A 195 -3.18 -14.06 25.80
CA PRO A 195 -3.37 -14.57 27.16
C PRO A 195 -4.19 -13.59 27.98
N ALA A 196 -5.30 -14.05 28.56
CA ALA A 196 -6.25 -13.18 29.27
C ALA A 196 -5.63 -12.54 30.53
N GLU A 197 -4.65 -13.18 31.13
CA GLU A 197 -4.01 -12.75 32.39
C GLU A 197 -3.41 -11.34 32.36
N PRO A 198 -2.59 -10.94 31.33
CA PRO A 198 -2.06 -9.58 31.29
C PRO A 198 -3.13 -8.52 31.09
N GLN A 199 -4.21 -8.86 30.33
CA GLN A 199 -5.30 -7.92 30.08
C GLN A 199 -6.16 -7.70 31.33
N VAL A 200 -6.47 -8.75 32.09
CA VAL A 200 -7.17 -8.65 33.36
C VAL A 200 -6.34 -7.84 34.36
N GLY A 201 -5.04 -8.04 34.41
CA GLY A 201 -4.13 -7.25 35.24
C GLY A 201 -4.15 -5.76 34.90
N ALA A 202 -4.12 -5.41 33.61
CA ALA A 202 -4.17 -4.02 33.16
C ALA A 202 -5.52 -3.37 33.47
N ILE A 203 -6.62 -4.08 33.24
CA ILE A 203 -7.97 -3.60 33.52
C ILE A 203 -8.15 -3.39 35.03
N THR A 204 -7.72 -4.32 35.88
CA THR A 204 -7.84 -4.20 37.33
C THR A 204 -6.97 -3.07 37.90
N THR A 205 -5.84 -2.73 37.32
CA THR A 205 -5.04 -1.56 37.72
C THR A 205 -5.70 -0.24 37.36
N VAL A 206 -6.39 -0.17 36.22
CA VAL A 206 -7.10 1.03 35.77
C VAL A 206 -8.40 1.26 36.57
N PHE A 207 -9.13 0.20 36.87
CA PHE A 207 -10.42 0.28 37.57
C PHE A 207 -10.34 0.10 39.08
N LYS A 208 -9.15 -0.14 39.64
CA LYS A 208 -8.98 -0.16 41.10
C LYS A 208 -9.10 1.28 41.60
N PRO A 209 -10.14 1.61 42.40
CA PRO A 209 -10.23 2.95 42.97
C PRO A 209 -9.01 3.15 43.86
N SER A 210 -8.16 4.09 43.49
CA SER A 210 -7.07 4.54 44.35
C SER A 210 -7.74 5.16 45.59
N SER A 211 -7.69 4.44 46.68
CA SER A 211 -7.97 5.02 47.99
C SER A 211 -6.88 6.07 48.26
N THR A 212 -7.20 7.32 47.94
CA THR A 212 -6.37 8.46 48.29
C THR A 212 -6.41 8.62 49.79
N THR A 213 -5.58 7.92 50.51
CA THR A 213 -5.20 8.28 51.86
C THR A 213 -4.30 9.49 51.75
N SER A 214 -4.86 10.67 51.91
CA SER A 214 -4.13 11.91 52.03
C SER A 214 -3.31 11.89 53.29
N THR A 215 -2.09 11.41 53.22
CA THR A 215 -1.09 11.67 54.25
C THR A 215 -0.32 12.88 53.80
N GLY A 216 -0.66 14.02 54.38
CA GLY A 216 0.10 15.24 54.23
C GLY A 216 1.51 15.02 54.73
N SER A 217 2.50 15.32 53.88
CA SER A 217 3.88 15.49 54.27
C SER A 217 4.43 16.70 53.58
N THR A 218 4.70 17.64 54.39
CA THR A 218 5.34 18.93 54.29
C THR A 218 6.69 18.87 53.59
N SER A 219 6.88 19.83 52.67
CA SER A 219 8.08 20.59 52.34
C SER A 219 9.46 19.94 52.46
N GLY A 220 10.18 19.99 51.36
CA GLY A 220 11.62 19.88 51.29
C GLY A 220 12.15 20.46 49.97
N SER A 221 12.32 21.78 49.95
CA SER A 221 13.14 22.46 48.95
C SER A 221 14.59 21.99 49.08
N SER A 222 15.23 21.58 48.00
CA SER A 222 16.69 21.67 47.89
C SER A 222 17.07 21.95 46.43
N SER A 223 17.50 23.17 46.27
CA SER A 223 18.32 23.71 45.17
C SER A 223 19.69 23.02 45.13
N GLY A 224 20.18 22.72 43.94
CA GLY A 224 21.56 22.25 43.70
C GLY A 224 21.90 22.37 42.23
N THR A 225 22.30 23.46 41.76
CA THR A 225 23.58 23.98 41.22
C THR A 225 24.35 23.04 40.29
N THR A 226 24.37 23.46 39.01
CA THR A 226 25.42 23.49 37.97
C THR A 226 26.80 22.92 38.29
N SER A 227 27.37 22.18 37.34
CA SER A 227 28.72 22.39 36.78
C SER A 227 28.98 21.46 35.59
N GLY A 228 29.24 22.00 34.39
CA GLY A 228 30.04 21.36 33.34
C GLY A 228 31.55 21.43 33.65
N PRO A 229 32.44 20.92 32.86
CA PRO A 229 32.72 21.36 31.50
C PRO A 229 32.45 20.31 30.42
#